data_90ace707950c56963dfec767519c8596
#
_entry.id   90ace707950c56963dfec767519c8596
#
_cell.length_a   1.000
_cell.length_b   1.000
_cell.length_c   1.000
_cell.angle_alpha   90.00
_cell.angle_beta   90.00
_cell.angle_gamma   90.00
#
_symmetry.space_group_name_H-M   'P 1'
#
loop_
_entity.id
_entity.type
_entity.pdbx_description
1 polymer ?
#
loop_
_entity_poly.entity_id
_entity_poly.type
_entity_poly.pdbx_seq_one_letter_code
_entity_poly.pdbx_strand_id
1 'polypeptide(L)'
;IDCSLTKSVTEGKWLDKFPREISPNNVPAMATAQVRVLFVLLAASLAEDVKLNYKPASKPVRLFTEEELQRYNGREEGQPIYMAVKGVVFDVSRGKEFYGKDAPYNALVGKDSSRAVAKMSLNPADLTSDTTGLTEEQLESLDSIFEGTYKAKYPIVGYTAERLLKEDGSPNTDFKPEDQAHFQIKDEF
;
A
#
# COMPACT_ATOMS: atom_id res chain seq x y z
N ILE A 1 -37.46 26.96 -13.16
CA ILE A 1 -37.39 27.31 -11.73
C ILE A 1 -35.92 27.40 -11.38
N ASP A 2 -35.45 28.68 -11.36
CA ASP A 2 -34.15 29.10 -10.90
C ASP A 2 -33.88 28.68 -9.47
N CYS A 3 -32.68 28.24 -9.17
CA CYS A 3 -32.07 28.47 -7.89
C CYS A 3 -30.53 28.48 -7.98
N SER A 4 -30.03 29.65 -8.35
CA SER A 4 -28.64 30.06 -8.12
C SER A 4 -28.45 30.33 -6.63
N LEU A 5 -27.55 29.63 -5.98
CA LEU A 5 -27.00 29.99 -4.66
C LEU A 5 -25.49 29.81 -4.65
N THR A 6 -24.84 30.80 -5.21
CA THR A 6 -23.42 31.08 -4.92
C THR A 6 -23.33 31.61 -3.49
N LYS A 7 -22.80 30.83 -2.58
CA LYS A 7 -22.31 31.33 -1.29
C LYS A 7 -20.83 31.68 -1.42
N SER A 8 -20.59 32.98 -1.48
CA SER A 8 -19.29 33.60 -1.27
C SER A 8 -18.73 33.19 0.08
N VAL A 9 -17.61 32.51 0.10
CA VAL A 9 -16.76 32.34 1.29
C VAL A 9 -16.04 33.68 1.47
N THR A 10 -16.37 34.36 2.55
CA THR A 10 -15.75 35.60 2.98
C THR A 10 -14.30 35.29 3.41
N GLU A 11 -13.37 35.56 2.52
CA GLU A 11 -11.98 35.81 2.87
C GLU A 11 -11.90 37.09 3.72
N GLY A 12 -11.29 36.98 4.87
CA GLY A 12 -10.91 38.16 5.63
C GLY A 12 -11.25 38.09 7.10
N LYS A 13 -10.41 37.44 7.91
CA LYS A 13 -10.25 37.78 9.34
C LYS A 13 -9.06 37.14 10.05
N TRP A 14 -8.15 36.47 9.38
CA TRP A 14 -7.01 35.86 10.04
C TRP A 14 -5.68 36.60 9.84
N LEU A 15 -5.62 37.58 8.95
CA LEU A 15 -4.38 38.34 8.63
C LEU A 15 -4.10 39.52 9.56
N ASP A 16 -5.04 39.93 10.42
CA ASP A 16 -4.87 41.09 11.28
C ASP A 16 -4.20 40.82 12.65
N LYS A 17 -3.74 39.59 12.87
CA LYS A 17 -3.09 39.22 14.16
C LYS A 17 -1.57 39.10 14.11
N PHE A 18 -0.94 39.37 12.97
CA PHE A 18 0.52 39.42 12.92
C PHE A 18 0.97 40.87 13.02
N PRO A 19 1.92 41.19 13.91
CA PRO A 19 2.52 42.52 13.95
C PRO A 19 3.17 42.81 12.60
N ARG A 20 2.78 43.93 11.98
CA ARG A 20 3.33 44.38 10.69
C ARG A 20 4.82 44.56 10.82
N GLU A 21 5.51 44.03 9.89
CA GLU A 21 6.91 44.21 9.47
C GLU A 21 7.74 45.21 10.28
N ILE A 22 8.78 44.65 10.90
CA ILE A 22 9.94 45.45 11.29
C ILE A 22 10.64 45.89 10.01
N SER A 23 10.33 47.09 9.55
CA SER A 23 11.02 47.71 8.41
C SER A 23 12.53 47.70 8.66
N PRO A 24 13.35 47.26 7.74
CA PRO A 24 14.81 47.20 7.92
C PRO A 24 15.46 48.56 8.10
N ASN A 25 14.71 49.67 7.96
CA ASN A 25 15.21 51.05 8.07
C ASN A 25 15.06 51.71 9.46
N ASN A 26 14.59 50.98 10.48
CA ASN A 26 14.38 51.54 11.80
C ASN A 26 15.30 50.90 12.85
N VAL A 27 16.55 50.64 12.51
CA VAL A 27 17.57 50.23 13.48
C VAL A 27 18.25 51.51 13.99
N PRO A 28 18.20 51.78 15.30
CA PRO A 28 18.86 52.98 15.85
C PRO A 28 20.35 52.97 15.52
N ALA A 29 20.86 54.12 15.06
CA ALA A 29 22.22 54.33 14.53
C ALA A 29 23.37 54.08 15.53
N MET A 30 23.08 53.51 16.70
CA MET A 30 24.07 53.29 17.78
C MET A 30 24.29 51.82 18.13
N ALA A 31 23.97 50.88 17.23
CA ALA A 31 24.42 49.51 17.40
C ALA A 31 25.89 49.42 16.99
N THR A 32 26.80 49.31 17.94
CA THR A 32 28.23 49.10 17.70
C THR A 32 28.45 47.88 16.80
N ALA A 33 29.54 47.90 16.01
CA ALA A 33 29.89 46.82 15.08
C ALA A 33 29.84 45.42 15.72
N GLN A 34 30.10 45.31 17.00
CA GLN A 34 30.06 44.08 17.78
C GLN A 34 28.65 43.47 17.90
N VAL A 35 27.60 44.30 18.05
CA VAL A 35 26.21 43.84 18.13
C VAL A 35 25.75 43.32 16.77
N ARG A 36 26.18 43.94 15.68
CA ARG A 36 25.88 43.48 14.31
C ARG A 36 26.54 42.13 14.00
N VAL A 37 27.78 41.94 14.43
CA VAL A 37 28.49 40.65 14.24
C VAL A 37 27.81 39.56 15.08
N LEU A 38 27.35 39.86 16.29
CA LEU A 38 26.63 38.89 17.14
C LEU A 38 25.30 38.46 16.50
N PHE A 39 24.55 39.40 15.90
CA PHE A 39 23.29 39.09 15.20
C PHE A 39 23.52 38.23 13.93
N VAL A 40 24.58 38.50 13.19
CA VAL A 40 24.93 37.70 12.01
C VAL A 40 25.38 36.29 12.40
N LEU A 41 26.13 36.14 13.49
CA LEU A 41 26.54 34.83 13.97
C LEU A 41 25.36 34.03 14.56
N LEU A 42 24.40 34.71 15.22
CA LEU A 42 23.20 34.07 15.75
C LEU A 42 22.24 33.63 14.62
N ALA A 43 22.15 34.39 13.53
CA ALA A 43 21.37 34.02 12.36
C ALA A 43 21.99 32.86 11.58
N ALA A 44 23.32 32.75 11.59
CA ALA A 44 24.02 31.64 10.93
C ALA A 44 23.89 30.30 11.69
N SER A 45 23.68 30.36 13.03
CA SER A 45 23.50 29.13 13.82
C SER A 45 22.09 28.55 13.79
N LEU A 46 21.11 29.27 13.22
CA LEU A 46 19.73 28.77 13.05
C LEU A 46 19.46 28.14 11.70
N ALA A 47 20.44 28.12 10.80
CA ALA A 47 20.40 27.39 9.55
C ALA A 47 20.97 25.97 9.76
N GLU A 48 20.47 25.23 10.73
CA GLU A 48 20.59 23.78 10.69
C GLU A 48 19.70 23.32 9.53
N ASP A 49 20.34 22.86 8.45
CA ASP A 49 19.67 22.11 7.39
C ASP A 49 18.98 20.91 8.04
N VAL A 50 17.70 21.05 8.35
CA VAL A 50 16.83 19.93 8.66
C VAL A 50 16.79 19.11 7.39
N LYS A 51 17.75 18.19 7.22
CA LYS A 51 17.67 17.12 6.25
C LYS A 51 16.43 16.32 6.64
N LEU A 52 15.29 16.70 6.04
CA LEU A 52 14.11 15.86 5.98
C LEU A 52 14.57 14.55 5.33
N ASN A 53 14.83 13.54 6.17
CA ASN A 53 15.06 12.18 5.72
C ASN A 53 13.73 11.66 5.17
N TYR A 54 13.36 12.15 3.97
CA TYR A 54 12.24 11.62 3.23
C TYR A 54 12.63 10.20 2.82
N LYS A 55 12.22 9.23 3.63
CA LYS A 55 12.18 7.85 3.17
C LYS A 55 11.15 7.82 2.05
N PRO A 56 11.55 7.57 0.78
CA PRO A 56 10.57 7.49 -0.29
C PRO A 56 9.49 6.53 0.16
N ALA A 57 8.23 6.95 0.01
CA ALA A 57 7.10 6.08 0.30
C ALA A 57 7.34 4.76 -0.42
N SER A 58 7.23 3.65 0.31
CA SER A 58 7.21 2.34 -0.32
C SER A 58 6.21 2.39 -1.47
N LYS A 59 6.55 1.80 -2.63
CA LYS A 59 5.67 1.76 -3.80
C LYS A 59 4.24 1.46 -3.33
N PRO A 60 3.23 2.18 -3.87
CA PRO A 60 1.85 1.95 -3.43
C PRO A 60 1.49 0.48 -3.64
N VAL A 61 1.02 -0.14 -2.58
CA VAL A 61 0.60 -1.55 -2.60
C VAL A 61 -0.85 -1.59 -3.05
N ARG A 62 -1.16 -2.35 -4.11
CA ARG A 62 -2.53 -2.51 -4.58
C ARG A 62 -3.31 -3.37 -3.59
N LEU A 63 -4.46 -2.85 -3.17
CA LEU A 63 -5.43 -3.57 -2.36
C LEU A 63 -6.46 -4.24 -3.27
N PHE A 64 -6.81 -5.50 -2.97
CA PHE A 64 -7.89 -6.23 -3.61
C PHE A 64 -8.97 -6.56 -2.59
N THR A 65 -10.22 -6.18 -2.88
CA THR A 65 -11.38 -6.74 -2.19
C THR A 65 -11.71 -8.12 -2.77
N GLU A 66 -12.53 -8.89 -2.06
CA GLU A 66 -12.96 -10.20 -2.58
C GLU A 66 -13.71 -10.07 -3.91
N GLU A 67 -14.60 -9.06 -4.03
CA GLU A 67 -15.38 -8.83 -5.25
C GLU A 67 -14.47 -8.42 -6.41
N GLU A 68 -13.42 -7.64 -6.15
CA GLU A 68 -12.46 -7.28 -7.18
C GLU A 68 -11.65 -8.50 -7.61
N LEU A 69 -11.17 -9.30 -6.67
CA LEU A 69 -10.38 -10.48 -6.96
C LEU A 69 -11.17 -11.51 -7.77
N GLN A 70 -12.47 -11.69 -7.49
CA GLN A 70 -13.37 -12.60 -8.23
C GLN A 70 -13.45 -12.30 -9.73
N ARG A 71 -13.18 -11.08 -10.17
CA ARG A 71 -13.16 -10.71 -11.59
C ARG A 71 -12.03 -11.39 -12.35
N TYR A 72 -10.95 -11.76 -11.66
CA TYR A 72 -9.74 -12.36 -12.24
C TYR A 72 -9.72 -13.87 -12.13
N ASN A 73 -10.87 -14.52 -12.36
CA ASN A 73 -11.09 -15.97 -12.16
C ASN A 73 -10.72 -16.84 -13.39
N GLY A 74 -10.07 -16.25 -14.38
CA GLY A 74 -9.61 -16.98 -15.58
C GLY A 74 -10.70 -17.34 -16.58
N ARG A 75 -11.94 -16.86 -16.41
CA ARG A 75 -13.06 -17.16 -17.33
C ARG A 75 -13.10 -16.24 -18.54
N GLU A 76 -12.62 -15.02 -18.40
CA GLU A 76 -12.61 -14.01 -19.45
C GLU A 76 -11.30 -14.05 -20.23
N GLU A 77 -11.42 -14.09 -21.56
CA GLU A 77 -10.27 -14.09 -22.44
C GLU A 77 -9.59 -12.71 -22.44
N GLY A 78 -8.27 -12.68 -22.32
CA GLY A 78 -7.51 -11.44 -22.30
C GLY A 78 -7.36 -10.78 -20.92
N GLN A 79 -8.10 -11.25 -19.91
CA GLN A 79 -7.86 -10.81 -18.54
C GLN A 79 -6.76 -11.63 -17.86
N PRO A 80 -5.95 -11.01 -16.96
CA PRO A 80 -5.03 -11.77 -16.14
C PRO A 80 -5.79 -12.69 -15.17
N ILE A 81 -5.11 -13.72 -14.69
CA ILE A 81 -5.65 -14.68 -13.74
C ILE A 81 -4.95 -14.44 -12.40
N TYR A 82 -5.73 -14.10 -11.38
CA TYR A 82 -5.20 -13.83 -10.05
C TYR A 82 -5.68 -14.83 -9.03
N MET A 83 -4.83 -15.11 -8.07
CA MET A 83 -5.09 -15.99 -6.95
C MET A 83 -4.41 -15.41 -5.72
N ALA A 84 -5.04 -15.51 -4.56
CA ALA A 84 -4.38 -15.13 -3.32
C ALA A 84 -4.04 -16.37 -2.47
N VAL A 85 -2.90 -16.26 -1.79
CA VAL A 85 -2.43 -17.22 -0.78
C VAL A 85 -1.81 -16.41 0.36
N LYS A 86 -2.23 -16.66 1.59
CA LYS A 86 -1.81 -15.91 2.79
C LYS A 86 -2.05 -14.40 2.65
N GLY A 87 -3.12 -14.02 1.94
CA GLY A 87 -3.45 -12.62 1.66
C GLY A 87 -2.55 -11.94 0.63
N VAL A 88 -1.63 -12.65 -0.01
CA VAL A 88 -0.77 -12.14 -1.08
C VAL A 88 -1.38 -12.53 -2.43
N VAL A 89 -1.61 -11.54 -3.29
CA VAL A 89 -2.22 -11.74 -4.61
C VAL A 89 -1.14 -11.94 -5.66
N PHE A 90 -1.19 -13.07 -6.34
CA PHE A 90 -0.25 -13.47 -7.39
C PHE A 90 -0.91 -13.44 -8.76
N ASP A 91 -0.17 -13.00 -9.78
CA ASP A 91 -0.55 -13.17 -11.18
C ASP A 91 -0.11 -14.57 -11.66
N VAL A 92 -1.08 -15.47 -11.76
CA VAL A 92 -0.86 -16.85 -12.20
C VAL A 92 -1.18 -17.06 -13.68
N SER A 93 -1.29 -15.99 -14.48
CA SER A 93 -1.62 -16.05 -15.91
C SER A 93 -0.62 -16.90 -16.71
N ARG A 94 0.64 -16.97 -16.30
CA ARG A 94 1.66 -17.83 -16.91
C ARG A 94 1.38 -19.31 -16.78
N GLY A 95 0.56 -19.70 -15.78
CA GLY A 95 0.09 -21.06 -15.54
C GLY A 95 -1.34 -21.28 -16.03
N LYS A 96 -1.74 -20.66 -17.15
CA LYS A 96 -3.10 -20.75 -17.71
C LYS A 96 -3.57 -22.19 -17.91
N GLU A 97 -2.66 -23.12 -18.21
CA GLU A 97 -2.94 -24.54 -18.35
C GLU A 97 -3.41 -25.20 -17.04
N PHE A 98 -3.06 -24.61 -15.89
CA PHE A 98 -3.46 -25.09 -14.56
C PHE A 98 -4.61 -24.29 -13.95
N TYR A 99 -4.65 -22.97 -14.20
CA TYR A 99 -5.52 -22.03 -13.51
C TYR A 99 -6.59 -21.40 -14.39
N GLY A 100 -6.49 -21.55 -15.71
CA GLY A 100 -7.44 -20.99 -16.68
C GLY A 100 -8.82 -21.65 -16.62
N LYS A 101 -9.70 -21.20 -17.50
CA LYS A 101 -11.04 -21.77 -17.64
C LYS A 101 -10.96 -23.28 -17.88
N ASP A 102 -11.77 -24.03 -17.13
CA ASP A 102 -11.86 -25.50 -17.20
C ASP A 102 -10.56 -26.25 -16.84
N ALA A 103 -9.55 -25.56 -16.34
CA ALA A 103 -8.29 -26.16 -15.89
C ALA A 103 -8.43 -26.79 -14.48
N PRO A 104 -7.55 -27.77 -14.12
CA PRO A 104 -7.68 -28.54 -12.87
C PRO A 104 -7.73 -27.70 -11.59
N TYR A 105 -7.03 -26.58 -11.56
CA TYR A 105 -6.95 -25.69 -10.39
C TYR A 105 -7.71 -24.38 -10.56
N ASN A 106 -8.61 -24.28 -11.55
CA ASN A 106 -9.43 -23.07 -11.73
C ASN A 106 -10.28 -22.73 -10.49
N ALA A 107 -10.62 -23.70 -9.66
CA ALA A 107 -11.37 -23.47 -8.43
C ALA A 107 -10.63 -22.58 -7.43
N LEU A 108 -9.30 -22.48 -7.50
CA LEU A 108 -8.46 -21.71 -6.58
C LEU A 108 -8.35 -20.24 -6.93
N VAL A 109 -8.64 -19.82 -8.17
CA VAL A 109 -8.42 -18.46 -8.64
C VAL A 109 -9.60 -17.53 -8.37
N GLY A 110 -9.34 -16.23 -8.40
CA GLY A 110 -10.37 -15.22 -8.10
C GLY A 110 -10.72 -15.12 -6.62
N LYS A 111 -9.92 -15.68 -5.73
CA LYS A 111 -10.14 -15.67 -4.27
C LYS A 111 -8.85 -15.97 -3.51
N ASP A 112 -8.88 -15.81 -2.18
CA ASP A 112 -7.84 -16.36 -1.32
C ASP A 112 -8.16 -17.84 -1.03
N SER A 113 -7.24 -18.71 -1.42
CA SER A 113 -7.37 -20.17 -1.30
C SER A 113 -6.32 -20.78 -0.37
N SER A 114 -5.92 -20.04 0.67
CA SER A 114 -4.88 -20.45 1.62
C SER A 114 -5.16 -21.82 2.25
N ARG A 115 -6.40 -22.04 2.72
CA ARG A 115 -6.80 -23.32 3.32
C ARG A 115 -6.74 -24.47 2.31
N ALA A 116 -7.19 -24.24 1.10
CA ALA A 116 -7.16 -25.23 0.04
C ALA A 116 -5.72 -25.65 -0.31
N VAL A 117 -4.81 -24.66 -0.39
CA VAL A 117 -3.38 -24.91 -0.63
C VAL A 117 -2.77 -25.67 0.52
N ALA A 118 -3.04 -25.29 1.79
CA ALA A 118 -2.53 -25.97 2.97
C ALA A 118 -2.94 -27.45 3.03
N LYS A 119 -4.17 -27.76 2.65
CA LYS A 119 -4.75 -29.11 2.67
C LYS A 119 -4.57 -29.88 1.36
N MET A 120 -4.00 -29.25 0.33
CA MET A 120 -3.95 -29.79 -1.04
C MET A 120 -5.35 -30.26 -1.50
N SER A 121 -6.39 -29.47 -1.23
CA SER A 121 -7.79 -29.80 -1.44
C SER A 121 -8.44 -28.82 -2.42
N LEU A 122 -9.34 -29.36 -3.25
CA LEU A 122 -10.21 -28.54 -4.11
C LEU A 122 -11.67 -28.59 -3.64
N ASN A 123 -11.90 -29.06 -2.42
CA ASN A 123 -13.22 -29.07 -1.82
C ASN A 123 -13.74 -27.63 -1.67
N PRO A 124 -14.98 -27.30 -2.08
CA PRO A 124 -15.55 -25.97 -1.93
C PRO A 124 -15.48 -25.40 -0.49
N ALA A 125 -15.55 -26.25 0.52
CA ALA A 125 -15.42 -25.84 1.93
C ALA A 125 -14.00 -25.39 2.31
N ASP A 126 -12.99 -25.74 1.52
CA ASP A 126 -11.60 -25.37 1.77
C ASP A 126 -11.15 -24.14 0.93
N LEU A 127 -12.01 -23.63 0.02
CA LEU A 127 -11.71 -22.49 -0.84
C LEU A 127 -11.89 -21.15 -0.10
N THR A 128 -11.10 -20.94 0.94
CA THR A 128 -11.18 -19.78 1.84
C THR A 128 -9.80 -19.38 2.36
N SER A 129 -9.67 -18.14 2.83
CA SER A 129 -8.51 -17.60 3.55
C SER A 129 -8.36 -18.17 4.96
N ASP A 130 -9.45 -18.66 5.56
CA ASP A 130 -9.47 -19.12 6.95
C ASP A 130 -8.60 -20.36 7.17
N THR A 131 -7.50 -20.17 7.88
CA THR A 131 -6.57 -21.24 8.28
C THR A 131 -6.82 -21.80 9.67
N THR A 132 -7.90 -21.39 10.34
CA THR A 132 -8.27 -21.87 11.69
C THR A 132 -8.48 -23.38 11.71
N GLY A 133 -7.87 -24.05 12.68
CA GLY A 133 -8.01 -25.50 12.85
C GLY A 133 -7.19 -26.36 11.88
N LEU A 134 -6.29 -25.76 11.10
CA LEU A 134 -5.26 -26.50 10.37
C LEU A 134 -4.23 -27.07 11.33
N THR A 135 -3.66 -28.25 10.99
CA THR A 135 -2.54 -28.83 11.74
C THR A 135 -1.25 -28.10 11.45
N GLU A 136 -0.25 -28.24 12.30
CA GLU A 136 1.06 -27.65 12.10
C GLU A 136 1.69 -28.12 10.79
N GLU A 137 1.59 -29.41 10.45
CA GLU A 137 2.04 -29.98 9.17
C GLU A 137 1.37 -29.32 7.96
N GLN A 138 0.08 -28.97 8.06
CA GLN A 138 -0.66 -28.27 7.00
C GLN A 138 -0.20 -26.82 6.87
N LEU A 139 0.11 -26.16 7.98
CA LEU A 139 0.66 -24.79 7.97
C LEU A 139 2.07 -24.77 7.41
N GLU A 140 2.93 -25.71 7.78
CA GLU A 140 4.27 -25.87 7.19
C GLU A 140 4.20 -26.17 5.68
N SER A 141 3.25 -27.01 5.25
CA SER A 141 2.98 -27.28 3.83
C SER A 141 2.57 -26.00 3.10
N LEU A 142 1.69 -25.20 3.69
CA LEU A 142 1.28 -23.91 3.14
C LEU A 142 2.48 -22.99 2.96
N ASP A 143 3.34 -22.87 3.97
CA ASP A 143 4.52 -22.02 3.93
C ASP A 143 5.53 -22.48 2.88
N SER A 144 5.75 -23.77 2.80
CA SER A 144 6.64 -24.38 1.78
C SER A 144 6.13 -24.11 0.35
N ILE A 145 4.84 -24.27 0.12
CA ILE A 145 4.23 -24.03 -1.21
C ILE A 145 4.20 -22.52 -1.52
N PHE A 146 3.91 -21.68 -0.53
CA PHE A 146 3.92 -20.23 -0.67
C PHE A 146 5.29 -19.72 -1.11
N GLU A 147 6.38 -20.10 -0.41
CA GLU A 147 7.74 -19.66 -0.73
C GLU A 147 8.29 -20.35 -2.00
N GLY A 148 8.16 -21.67 -2.08
CA GLY A 148 8.81 -22.49 -3.13
C GLY A 148 8.06 -22.49 -4.46
N THR A 149 6.77 -22.20 -4.46
CA THR A 149 5.95 -22.22 -5.67
C THR A 149 5.41 -20.85 -6.03
N TYR A 150 4.58 -20.24 -5.19
CA TYR A 150 3.91 -18.99 -5.57
C TYR A 150 4.89 -17.84 -5.63
N LYS A 151 5.58 -17.56 -4.57
CA LYS A 151 6.53 -16.45 -4.49
C LYS A 151 7.73 -16.62 -5.43
N ALA A 152 8.14 -17.86 -5.69
CA ALA A 152 9.25 -18.15 -6.60
C ALA A 152 8.88 -18.06 -8.09
N LYS A 153 7.63 -18.34 -8.47
CA LYS A 153 7.23 -18.50 -9.89
C LYS A 153 6.29 -17.41 -10.41
N TYR A 154 5.55 -16.75 -9.54
CA TYR A 154 4.48 -15.82 -9.92
C TYR A 154 4.70 -14.43 -9.32
N PRO A 155 4.55 -13.35 -10.11
CA PRO A 155 4.71 -12.00 -9.60
C PRO A 155 3.59 -11.65 -8.62
N ILE A 156 3.94 -10.93 -7.56
CA ILE A 156 3.00 -10.33 -6.63
C ILE A 156 2.42 -9.08 -7.28
N VAL A 157 1.09 -8.99 -7.33
CA VAL A 157 0.35 -7.84 -7.90
C VAL A 157 -0.38 -7.02 -6.85
N GLY A 158 -0.47 -7.51 -5.62
CA GLY A 158 -1.09 -6.79 -4.50
C GLY A 158 -1.39 -7.69 -3.33
N TYR A 159 -2.30 -7.23 -2.48
CA TYR A 159 -2.67 -7.91 -1.23
C TYR A 159 -4.17 -7.81 -1.00
N THR A 160 -4.73 -8.80 -0.32
CA THR A 160 -6.15 -8.76 0.07
C THR A 160 -6.40 -7.72 1.16
N ALA A 161 -7.64 -7.25 1.25
CA ALA A 161 -8.05 -6.30 2.27
C ALA A 161 -7.79 -6.85 3.68
N GLU A 162 -8.04 -8.14 3.93
CA GLU A 162 -7.80 -8.80 5.21
C GLU A 162 -6.35 -8.72 5.69
N ARG A 163 -5.38 -8.70 4.76
CA ARG A 163 -3.97 -8.57 5.11
C ARG A 163 -3.55 -7.13 5.36
N LEU A 164 -4.13 -6.17 4.65
CA LEU A 164 -3.77 -4.75 4.73
C LEU A 164 -4.52 -3.98 5.80
N LEU A 165 -5.70 -4.45 6.15
CA LEU A 165 -6.59 -3.79 7.10
C LEU A 165 -6.83 -4.69 8.32
N LYS A 166 -7.09 -4.06 9.45
CA LYS A 166 -7.61 -4.71 10.67
C LYS A 166 -9.13 -4.87 10.56
N GLU A 167 -9.72 -5.64 11.46
CA GLU A 167 -11.17 -5.87 11.50
C GLU A 167 -12.00 -4.59 11.60
N ASP A 168 -11.45 -3.54 12.20
CA ASP A 168 -12.06 -2.20 12.30
C ASP A 168 -11.91 -1.34 11.05
N GLY A 169 -11.28 -1.87 9.99
CA GLY A 169 -11.01 -1.17 8.74
C GLY A 169 -9.80 -0.22 8.80
N SER A 170 -9.12 -0.11 9.93
CA SER A 170 -7.90 0.69 10.05
C SER A 170 -6.72 -0.03 9.38
N PRO A 171 -5.69 0.72 8.90
CA PRO A 171 -4.50 0.12 8.33
C PRO A 171 -3.77 -0.81 9.30
N ASN A 172 -3.36 -1.98 8.82
CA ASN A 172 -2.50 -2.89 9.57
C ASN A 172 -1.06 -2.34 9.59
N THR A 173 -0.67 -1.76 10.73
CA THR A 173 0.66 -1.16 10.92
C THR A 173 1.80 -2.18 10.93
N ASP A 174 1.48 -3.45 11.18
CA ASP A 174 2.46 -4.54 11.23
C ASP A 174 2.67 -5.18 9.85
N PHE A 175 1.91 -4.71 8.84
CA PHE A 175 2.05 -5.16 7.47
C PHE A 175 3.44 -4.86 6.94
N LYS A 176 4.06 -5.89 6.35
CA LYS A 176 5.31 -5.80 5.59
C LYS A 176 5.08 -6.42 4.23
N PRO A 177 5.39 -5.69 3.14
CA PRO A 177 5.35 -6.27 1.79
C PRO A 177 6.31 -7.43 1.69
N GLU A 178 5.90 -8.45 0.93
CA GLU A 178 6.77 -9.58 0.59
C GLU A 178 7.94 -9.13 -0.29
N ASP A 179 9.13 -9.63 0.01
CA ASP A 179 10.31 -9.37 -0.83
C ASP A 179 10.32 -10.33 -2.03
N GLN A 180 10.34 -9.76 -3.22
CA GLN A 180 10.36 -10.50 -4.49
C GLN A 180 11.47 -9.97 -5.41
N ALA A 181 12.70 -10.44 -5.19
CA ALA A 181 13.87 -9.96 -5.91
C ALA A 181 13.87 -10.26 -7.42
N HIS A 182 13.09 -11.27 -7.87
CA HIS A 182 13.13 -11.77 -9.25
C HIS A 182 12.09 -11.16 -10.18
N PHE A 183 11.11 -10.44 -9.65
CA PHE A 183 10.06 -9.81 -10.44
C PHE A 183 10.14 -8.29 -10.29
N GLN A 184 10.46 -7.60 -11.40
CA GLN A 184 10.24 -6.16 -11.45
C GLN A 184 8.73 -5.96 -11.60
N ILE A 185 8.12 -5.27 -10.66
CA ILE A 185 6.75 -4.79 -10.79
C ILE A 185 6.75 -3.84 -11.98
N LYS A 186 6.12 -4.25 -13.08
CA LYS A 186 5.84 -3.34 -14.19
C LYS A 186 4.83 -2.33 -13.67
N ASP A 187 5.25 -1.07 -13.56
CA ASP A 187 4.37 0.06 -13.30
C ASP A 187 3.56 0.28 -14.60
N GLU A 188 2.49 -0.47 -14.80
CA GLU A 188 1.47 -0.20 -15.81
C GLU A 188 0.34 0.57 -15.11
N PHE A 189 0.47 1.88 -15.10
CA PHE A 189 -0.60 2.82 -14.82
C PHE A 189 -0.85 3.68 -16.05
#